data_6d9d7fc5d342687564203c6be0f5e85f
#
_entry.id   6d9d7fc5d342687564203c6be0f5e85f
#
_cell.length_a   1.000
_cell.length_b   1.000
_cell.length_c   1.000
_cell.angle_alpha   90.00
_cell.angle_beta   90.00
_cell.angle_gamma   90.00
#
_symmetry.space_group_name_H-M   'P 1'
#
loop_
_entity.id
_entity.type
_entity.pdbx_description
1 polymer ?
#
loop_
_entity_poly.entity_id
_entity_poly.type
_entity_poly.pdbx_seq_one_letter_code
_entity_poly.pdbx_strand_id
1 'polypeptide(L)'
;MGTVLSNEETINGLSERGSHPVIRQPLRQWVLKITDYAEELGEGLNGQDTLDWPRGTRVSQKEWIGRSVGTTIDFPIADSNNNNDIISVFTTRPDTIFGVTYLTLAPENPLVSLVTSPSQKAEVDSYVLQTRSRSDLDRASKQTGSGVNTGGFAVHPLTGEKVQVWIGDYVLGGYGTGAVMAVPGHDTRDFSFATKNGLDIEVVVEGAGAGEDQGEDPCFTGKD
;
A
#
# COMPACT_ATOMS: atom_id res chain seq x y z
N MET A 1 17.27 21.74 -18.52
CA MET A 1 17.78 20.54 -19.21
C MET A 1 16.82 19.41 -18.92
N GLY A 2 16.38 18.63 -19.89
CA GLY A 2 15.47 17.49 -19.68
C GLY A 2 16.24 16.18 -19.63
N THR A 3 17.12 16.01 -18.62
CA THR A 3 17.89 14.77 -18.43
C THR A 3 17.10 13.84 -17.53
N VAL A 4 16.96 12.58 -17.92
CA VAL A 4 16.38 11.53 -17.08
C VAL A 4 17.48 10.99 -16.16
N LEU A 5 17.16 10.89 -14.87
CA LEU A 5 18.05 10.37 -13.84
C LEU A 5 17.53 9.04 -13.31
N SER A 6 18.42 8.17 -12.88
CA SER A 6 18.05 6.97 -12.11
C SER A 6 17.67 7.34 -10.67
N ASN A 7 17.07 6.39 -9.96
CA ASN A 7 16.72 6.63 -8.54
C ASN A 7 17.97 6.86 -7.69
N GLU A 8 19.08 6.18 -8.00
CA GLU A 8 20.36 6.30 -7.29
C GLU A 8 21.03 7.66 -7.50
N GLU A 9 20.75 8.33 -8.61
CA GLU A 9 21.28 9.66 -8.93
C GLU A 9 20.44 10.80 -8.32
N THR A 10 19.41 10.45 -7.54
CA THR A 10 18.51 11.42 -6.91
C THR A 10 18.59 11.30 -5.39
N ILE A 11 19.10 12.33 -4.74
CA ILE A 11 19.25 12.39 -3.28
C ILE A 11 18.41 13.55 -2.75
N ASN A 12 17.44 13.26 -1.87
CA ASN A 12 16.55 14.27 -1.27
C ASN A 12 15.84 15.18 -2.30
N GLY A 13 15.44 14.64 -3.45
CA GLY A 13 14.79 15.40 -4.51
C GLY A 13 15.72 16.27 -5.35
N LEU A 14 17.01 16.12 -5.18
CA LEU A 14 18.05 16.82 -5.94
C LEU A 14 18.89 15.83 -6.73
N SER A 15 19.43 16.26 -7.88
CA SER A 15 20.42 15.45 -8.61
C SER A 15 21.73 15.37 -7.86
N GLU A 16 22.38 14.20 -7.84
CA GLU A 16 23.70 13.98 -7.25
C GLU A 16 24.72 14.98 -7.84
N ARG A 17 24.66 15.20 -9.14
CA ARG A 17 25.53 16.16 -9.81
C ARG A 17 24.81 17.50 -9.98
N GLY A 18 25.35 18.54 -9.35
CA GLY A 18 24.91 19.91 -9.49
C GLY A 18 23.70 20.30 -8.63
N SER A 19 23.19 19.40 -7.79
CA SER A 19 22.08 19.66 -6.84
C SER A 19 20.88 20.38 -7.47
N HIS A 20 20.52 19.97 -8.68
CA HIS A 20 19.38 20.52 -9.38
C HIS A 20 18.06 19.87 -8.90
N PRO A 21 16.96 20.61 -8.79
CA PRO A 21 15.67 20.00 -8.44
C PRO A 21 15.27 18.92 -9.43
N VAL A 22 14.85 17.77 -8.92
CA VAL A 22 14.35 16.63 -9.70
C VAL A 22 12.85 16.54 -9.50
N ILE A 23 12.11 16.38 -10.59
CA ILE A 23 10.67 16.18 -10.57
C ILE A 23 10.34 14.84 -11.24
N ARG A 24 9.36 14.13 -10.70
CA ARG A 24 8.79 12.94 -11.35
C ARG A 24 7.71 13.36 -12.31
N GLN A 25 7.81 12.86 -13.53
CA GLN A 25 6.76 13.07 -14.53
C GLN A 25 6.62 11.84 -15.43
N PRO A 26 5.41 11.53 -15.92
CA PRO A 26 5.22 10.46 -16.88
C PRO A 26 6.00 10.72 -18.16
N LEU A 27 6.76 9.75 -18.60
CA LEU A 27 7.48 9.78 -19.87
C LEU A 27 7.00 8.66 -20.76
N ARG A 28 6.77 8.97 -22.04
CA ARG A 28 6.52 7.94 -23.06
C ARG A 28 7.82 7.26 -23.43
N GLN A 29 7.94 5.98 -23.09
CA GLN A 29 9.13 5.18 -23.38
C GLN A 29 8.73 3.73 -23.65
N TRP A 30 9.68 2.96 -24.17
CA TRP A 30 9.51 1.52 -24.33
C TRP A 30 9.53 0.84 -22.97
N VAL A 31 8.52 0.01 -22.72
CA VAL A 31 8.39 -0.77 -21.49
C VAL A 31 8.17 -2.23 -21.87
N LEU A 32 8.92 -3.14 -21.26
CA LEU A 32 8.70 -4.57 -21.37
C LEU A 32 7.62 -4.97 -20.33
N LYS A 33 6.56 -5.61 -20.79
CA LYS A 33 5.48 -6.12 -19.93
C LYS A 33 5.90 -7.43 -19.25
N ILE A 34 6.90 -7.38 -18.40
CA ILE A 34 7.46 -8.59 -17.77
C ILE A 34 6.44 -9.31 -16.89
N THR A 35 5.46 -8.59 -16.34
CA THR A 35 4.39 -9.15 -15.51
C THR A 35 3.44 -10.08 -16.28
N ASP A 36 3.32 -9.91 -17.60
CA ASP A 36 2.51 -10.81 -18.45
C ASP A 36 3.10 -12.24 -18.51
N TYR A 37 4.38 -12.38 -18.18
CA TYR A 37 5.11 -13.66 -18.15
C TYR A 37 5.28 -14.23 -16.74
N ALA A 38 4.74 -13.59 -15.71
CA ALA A 38 4.96 -13.97 -14.32
C ALA A 38 4.47 -15.40 -14.02
N GLU A 39 3.33 -15.81 -14.56
CA GLU A 39 2.78 -17.14 -14.36
C GLU A 39 3.64 -18.21 -15.06
N GLU A 40 3.97 -18.00 -16.33
CA GLU A 40 4.81 -18.90 -17.12
C GLU A 40 6.21 -19.06 -16.48
N LEU A 41 6.82 -17.96 -16.05
CA LEU A 41 8.10 -17.98 -15.33
C LEU A 41 8.00 -18.74 -14.00
N GLY A 42 6.93 -18.53 -13.24
CA GLY A 42 6.68 -19.23 -11.98
C GLY A 42 6.47 -20.74 -12.17
N GLU A 43 5.73 -21.14 -13.19
CA GLU A 43 5.50 -22.56 -13.54
C GLU A 43 6.78 -23.23 -13.99
N GLY A 44 7.59 -22.58 -14.81
CA GLY A 44 8.89 -23.07 -15.28
C GLY A 44 9.87 -23.38 -14.14
N LEU A 45 9.73 -22.74 -12.97
CA LEU A 45 10.53 -23.00 -11.77
C LEU A 45 10.06 -24.25 -10.99
N ASN A 46 8.84 -24.74 -11.24
CA ASN A 46 8.28 -25.91 -10.53
C ASN A 46 8.67 -27.24 -11.20
N GLY A 47 9.01 -27.25 -12.48
CA GLY A 47 9.39 -28.43 -13.23
C GLY A 47 10.79 -28.94 -12.84
N GLN A 48 10.94 -30.28 -12.62
CA GLN A 48 12.27 -30.89 -12.43
C GLN A 48 13.02 -31.06 -13.75
N ASP A 49 12.33 -31.01 -14.88
CA ASP A 49 12.83 -31.47 -16.16
C ASP A 49 13.34 -30.37 -17.09
N THR A 50 13.18 -29.08 -16.74
CA THR A 50 13.47 -27.98 -17.66
C THR A 50 14.62 -27.06 -17.26
N LEU A 51 14.97 -26.98 -15.99
CA LEU A 51 16.04 -26.10 -15.50
C LEU A 51 16.92 -26.85 -14.50
N ASP A 52 18.16 -27.15 -14.88
CA ASP A 52 19.19 -27.69 -13.99
C ASP A 52 19.81 -26.58 -13.11
N TRP A 53 18.94 -25.94 -12.32
CA TRP A 53 19.34 -24.88 -11.41
C TRP A 53 19.42 -25.39 -9.97
N PRO A 54 20.39 -24.92 -9.18
CA PRO A 54 20.45 -25.17 -7.75
C PRO A 54 19.13 -24.80 -7.06
N ARG A 55 18.75 -25.57 -6.06
CA ARG A 55 17.50 -25.35 -5.30
C ARG A 55 17.39 -23.92 -4.76
N GLY A 56 18.49 -23.35 -4.22
CA GLY A 56 18.50 -22.00 -3.70
C GLY A 56 18.14 -20.95 -4.74
N THR A 57 18.68 -21.07 -5.95
CA THR A 57 18.38 -20.17 -7.07
C THR A 57 16.90 -20.22 -7.45
N ARG A 58 16.33 -21.43 -7.55
CA ARG A 58 14.90 -21.60 -7.87
C ARG A 58 13.99 -21.01 -6.81
N VAL A 59 14.31 -21.19 -5.53
CA VAL A 59 13.55 -20.60 -4.42
C VAL A 59 13.60 -19.08 -4.48
N SER A 60 14.80 -18.50 -4.62
CA SER A 60 14.94 -17.04 -4.71
C SER A 60 14.19 -16.44 -5.90
N GLN A 61 14.21 -17.11 -7.08
CA GLN A 61 13.45 -16.65 -8.25
C GLN A 61 11.95 -16.74 -8.03
N LYS A 62 11.47 -17.81 -7.38
CA LYS A 62 10.06 -17.99 -7.05
C LYS A 62 9.57 -16.93 -6.06
N GLU A 63 10.36 -16.65 -5.03
CA GLU A 63 10.07 -15.59 -4.07
C GLU A 63 10.09 -14.20 -4.73
N TRP A 64 11.00 -13.96 -5.66
CA TRP A 64 11.06 -12.71 -6.44
C TRP A 64 9.82 -12.50 -7.30
N ILE A 65 9.34 -13.54 -7.99
CA ILE A 65 8.09 -13.47 -8.77
C ILE A 65 6.89 -13.21 -7.84
N GLY A 66 6.88 -13.82 -6.66
CA GLY A 66 5.99 -13.48 -5.55
C GLY A 66 4.51 -13.66 -5.88
N ARG A 67 4.10 -14.87 -6.35
CA ARG A 67 2.67 -15.15 -6.55
C ARG A 67 1.93 -15.07 -5.21
N SER A 68 0.99 -14.13 -5.11
CA SER A 68 0.07 -14.01 -3.98
C SER A 68 -1.36 -14.23 -4.45
N VAL A 69 -2.14 -14.90 -3.60
CA VAL A 69 -3.58 -15.10 -3.81
C VAL A 69 -4.30 -14.27 -2.76
N GLY A 70 -5.28 -13.49 -3.20
CA GLY A 70 -6.03 -12.62 -2.31
C GLY A 70 -7.39 -12.26 -2.90
N THR A 71 -8.06 -11.37 -2.21
CA THR A 71 -9.42 -10.91 -2.54
C THR A 71 -9.41 -9.42 -2.76
N THR A 72 -10.14 -8.97 -3.77
CA THR A 72 -10.48 -7.55 -3.92
C THR A 72 -11.76 -7.26 -3.14
N ILE A 73 -11.73 -6.22 -2.34
CA ILE A 73 -12.86 -5.76 -1.54
C ILE A 73 -13.17 -4.32 -1.94
N ASP A 74 -14.44 -4.04 -2.18
CA ASP A 74 -14.93 -2.76 -2.65
C ASP A 74 -15.59 -1.99 -1.51
N PHE A 75 -15.09 -0.79 -1.25
CA PHE A 75 -15.60 0.16 -0.26
C PHE A 75 -16.23 1.35 -1.00
N PRO A 76 -17.58 1.46 -1.02
CA PRO A 76 -18.22 2.63 -1.60
C PRO A 76 -17.81 3.93 -0.89
N ILE A 77 -17.56 5.00 -1.64
CA ILE A 77 -17.27 6.31 -1.05
C ILE A 77 -18.55 6.85 -0.44
N ALA A 78 -18.49 7.20 0.85
CA ALA A 78 -19.63 7.76 1.55
C ALA A 78 -19.99 9.15 1.01
N ASP A 79 -21.27 9.46 0.99
CA ASP A 79 -21.80 10.76 0.58
C ASP A 79 -21.47 11.15 -0.88
N SER A 80 -21.02 10.19 -1.71
CA SER A 80 -20.87 10.41 -3.16
C SER A 80 -22.24 10.39 -3.85
N ASN A 81 -22.42 11.29 -4.82
CA ASN A 81 -23.63 11.32 -5.66
C ASN A 81 -23.63 10.22 -6.73
N ASN A 82 -22.55 9.46 -6.87
CA ASN A 82 -22.39 8.42 -7.86
C ASN A 82 -22.11 7.07 -7.16
N ASN A 83 -23.05 6.14 -7.28
CA ASN A 83 -22.91 4.80 -6.69
C ASN A 83 -21.72 3.98 -7.24
N ASN A 84 -21.05 4.47 -8.29
CA ASN A 84 -19.88 3.82 -8.87
C ASN A 84 -18.57 4.34 -8.28
N ASP A 85 -18.61 5.28 -7.35
CA ASP A 85 -17.41 5.79 -6.70
C ASP A 85 -16.99 4.84 -5.57
N ILE A 86 -16.04 3.97 -5.90
CA ILE A 86 -15.63 2.84 -5.08
C ILE A 86 -14.11 2.88 -4.87
N ILE A 87 -13.68 2.63 -3.64
CA ILE A 87 -12.29 2.35 -3.31
C ILE A 87 -12.13 0.83 -3.28
N SER A 88 -11.48 0.27 -4.30
CA SER A 88 -11.15 -1.15 -4.34
C SER A 88 -9.80 -1.39 -3.68
N VAL A 89 -9.73 -2.31 -2.73
CA VAL A 89 -8.51 -2.73 -2.06
C VAL A 89 -8.24 -4.20 -2.33
N PHE A 90 -6.96 -4.56 -2.49
CA PHE A 90 -6.55 -5.96 -2.58
C PHE A 90 -5.93 -6.39 -1.25
N THR A 91 -6.37 -7.51 -0.72
CA THR A 91 -5.82 -8.08 0.52
C THR A 91 -5.59 -9.58 0.40
N THR A 92 -4.54 -10.09 1.05
CA THR A 92 -4.30 -11.52 1.27
C THR A 92 -4.95 -12.02 2.56
N ARG A 93 -5.47 -11.12 3.40
CA ARG A 93 -6.09 -11.38 4.69
C ARG A 93 -7.54 -10.87 4.73
N PRO A 94 -8.45 -11.44 3.91
CA PRO A 94 -9.87 -11.04 3.92
C PRO A 94 -10.57 -11.38 5.24
N ASP A 95 -10.02 -12.31 6.02
CA ASP A 95 -10.49 -12.72 7.35
C ASP A 95 -10.46 -11.57 8.37
N THR A 96 -9.58 -10.58 8.18
CA THR A 96 -9.42 -9.45 9.09
C THR A 96 -10.32 -8.25 8.76
N ILE A 97 -11.24 -8.39 7.82
CA ILE A 97 -12.06 -7.28 7.31
C ILE A 97 -12.81 -6.52 8.41
N PHE A 98 -13.29 -7.21 9.44
CA PHE A 98 -14.01 -6.58 10.56
C PHE A 98 -13.11 -5.71 11.47
N GLY A 99 -11.78 -5.84 11.34
CA GLY A 99 -10.80 -5.00 12.04
C GLY A 99 -10.36 -3.77 11.24
N VAL A 100 -11.02 -3.49 10.11
CA VAL A 100 -10.72 -2.32 9.28
C VAL A 100 -11.24 -1.07 9.96
N THR A 101 -10.33 -0.20 10.41
CA THR A 101 -10.68 1.07 11.08
C THR A 101 -10.46 2.29 10.19
N TYR A 102 -9.63 2.17 9.17
CA TYR A 102 -9.44 3.22 8.15
C TYR A 102 -8.95 2.62 6.81
N LEU A 103 -9.10 3.39 5.74
CA LEU A 103 -8.51 3.10 4.44
C LEU A 103 -7.38 4.07 4.16
N THR A 104 -6.36 3.62 3.44
CA THR A 104 -5.27 4.50 3.01
C THR A 104 -5.10 4.44 1.49
N LEU A 105 -5.12 5.61 0.86
CA LEU A 105 -4.84 5.79 -0.56
C LEU A 105 -3.38 6.22 -0.78
N ALA A 106 -2.82 5.79 -1.89
CA ALA A 106 -1.58 6.38 -2.38
C ALA A 106 -1.80 7.87 -2.73
N PRO A 107 -0.83 8.75 -2.45
CA PRO A 107 -0.96 10.18 -2.76
C PRO A 107 -1.23 10.48 -4.24
N GLU A 108 -0.83 9.61 -5.14
CA GLU A 108 -1.05 9.69 -6.59
C GLU A 108 -2.35 9.04 -7.06
N ASN A 109 -3.13 8.43 -6.17
CA ASN A 109 -4.40 7.77 -6.54
C ASN A 109 -5.42 8.81 -7.01
N PRO A 110 -6.09 8.60 -8.16
CA PRO A 110 -7.06 9.56 -8.71
C PRO A 110 -8.26 9.80 -7.79
N LEU A 111 -8.61 8.86 -6.92
CA LEU A 111 -9.71 9.00 -5.98
C LEU A 111 -9.43 10.01 -4.85
N VAL A 112 -8.16 10.39 -4.63
CA VAL A 112 -7.79 11.36 -3.59
C VAL A 112 -8.58 12.66 -3.73
N SER A 113 -8.67 13.21 -4.94
CA SER A 113 -9.41 14.45 -5.18
C SER A 113 -10.92 14.31 -4.96
N LEU A 114 -11.46 13.12 -5.15
CA LEU A 114 -12.88 12.83 -5.00
C LEU A 114 -13.29 12.67 -3.53
N VAL A 115 -12.45 12.01 -2.74
CA VAL A 115 -12.73 11.71 -1.33
C VAL A 115 -12.34 12.84 -0.39
N THR A 116 -11.51 13.79 -0.86
CA THR A 116 -11.02 14.89 -0.02
C THR A 116 -12.09 15.94 0.24
N SER A 117 -12.39 16.18 1.51
CA SER A 117 -13.32 17.22 1.93
C SER A 117 -12.76 18.62 1.63
N PRO A 118 -13.62 19.63 1.42
CA PRO A 118 -13.15 21.01 1.18
C PRO A 118 -12.26 21.58 2.29
N SER A 119 -12.50 21.18 3.54
CA SER A 119 -11.73 21.62 4.71
C SER A 119 -10.30 21.05 4.75
N GLN A 120 -10.09 19.85 4.21
CA GLN A 120 -8.79 19.17 4.20
C GLN A 120 -8.00 19.38 2.91
N LYS A 121 -8.63 20.01 1.91
CA LYS A 121 -8.03 20.13 0.57
C LYS A 121 -6.63 20.75 0.59
N ALA A 122 -6.41 21.81 1.33
CA ALA A 122 -5.12 22.51 1.35
C ALA A 122 -3.99 21.64 1.94
N GLU A 123 -4.31 20.90 3.01
CA GLU A 123 -3.37 20.01 3.66
C GLU A 123 -3.05 18.80 2.79
N VAL A 124 -4.07 18.18 2.19
CA VAL A 124 -3.94 17.07 1.25
C VAL A 124 -3.11 17.45 0.03
N ASP A 125 -3.41 18.60 -0.62
CA ASP A 125 -2.65 19.08 -1.79
C ASP A 125 -1.17 19.32 -1.43
N SER A 126 -0.89 19.91 -0.26
CA SER A 126 0.48 20.10 0.23
C SER A 126 1.20 18.78 0.45
N TYR A 127 0.54 17.79 1.07
CA TYR A 127 1.11 16.49 1.33
C TYR A 127 1.41 15.72 0.03
N VAL A 128 0.48 15.75 -0.94
CA VAL A 128 0.68 15.14 -2.28
C VAL A 128 1.91 15.73 -2.97
N LEU A 129 2.08 17.06 -2.94
CA LEU A 129 3.25 17.71 -3.53
C LEU A 129 4.56 17.27 -2.86
N GLN A 130 4.60 17.22 -1.54
CA GLN A 130 5.78 16.77 -0.79
C GLN A 130 6.14 15.30 -1.09
N THR A 131 5.12 14.44 -1.20
CA THR A 131 5.34 13.02 -1.43
C THR A 131 5.82 12.73 -2.85
N ARG A 132 5.37 13.51 -3.85
CA ARG A 132 5.82 13.38 -5.24
C ARG A 132 7.33 13.57 -5.44
N SER A 133 7.99 14.29 -4.54
CA SER A 133 9.46 14.49 -4.59
C SER A 133 10.26 13.30 -4.03
N ARG A 134 9.60 12.35 -3.35
CA ARG A 134 10.24 11.18 -2.73
C ARG A 134 10.29 9.99 -3.69
N SER A 135 11.34 9.17 -3.57
CA SER A 135 11.42 7.92 -4.33
C SER A 135 10.51 6.84 -3.72
N ASP A 136 10.07 5.87 -4.53
CA ASP A 136 9.27 4.74 -4.03
C ASP A 136 10.08 3.88 -3.05
N LEU A 137 11.42 3.83 -3.25
CA LEU A 137 12.33 3.14 -2.34
C LEU A 137 12.39 3.83 -0.97
N ASP A 138 12.47 5.18 -0.95
CA ASP A 138 12.45 5.96 0.30
C ASP A 138 11.11 5.81 1.02
N ARG A 139 10.01 5.72 0.26
CA ARG A 139 8.67 5.50 0.80
C ARG A 139 8.51 4.11 1.39
N ALA A 140 8.99 3.08 0.69
CA ALA A 140 8.91 1.68 1.12
C ALA A 140 9.83 1.35 2.32
N SER A 141 10.96 2.05 2.47
CA SER A 141 11.95 1.77 3.52
C SER A 141 11.57 2.30 4.91
N LYS A 142 10.59 3.19 5.02
CA LYS A 142 10.16 3.76 6.30
C LYS A 142 9.30 2.79 7.09
N GLN A 143 9.73 2.46 8.31
CA GLN A 143 8.98 1.63 9.24
C GLN A 143 7.69 2.31 9.74
N THR A 144 7.70 3.63 9.88
CA THR A 144 6.53 4.42 10.24
C THR A 144 6.14 5.33 9.08
N GLY A 145 5.04 5.01 8.41
CA GLY A 145 4.49 5.85 7.37
C GLY A 145 4.06 7.23 7.87
N SER A 146 4.01 8.20 6.97
CA SER A 146 3.33 9.47 7.20
C SER A 146 2.03 9.51 6.41
N GLY A 147 1.07 10.29 6.88
CA GLY A 147 -0.21 10.44 6.17
C GLY A 147 -1.00 11.63 6.65
N VAL A 148 -2.04 11.96 5.90
CA VAL A 148 -2.99 13.04 6.15
C VAL A 148 -4.40 12.53 5.98
N ASN A 149 -5.31 12.95 6.87
CA ASN A 149 -6.73 12.63 6.78
C ASN A 149 -7.35 13.42 5.62
N THR A 150 -8.11 12.75 4.76
CA THR A 150 -8.84 13.41 3.67
C THR A 150 -10.10 14.14 4.15
N GLY A 151 -10.56 13.85 5.36
CA GLY A 151 -11.86 14.30 5.88
C GLY A 151 -13.05 13.61 5.21
N GLY A 152 -12.80 12.65 4.32
CA GLY A 152 -13.81 11.84 3.68
C GLY A 152 -13.90 10.45 4.30
N PHE A 153 -14.95 9.72 3.92
CA PHE A 153 -15.27 8.40 4.44
C PHE A 153 -15.61 7.44 3.30
N ALA A 154 -15.40 6.16 3.56
CA ALA A 154 -15.96 5.07 2.77
C ALA A 154 -16.92 4.26 3.64
N VAL A 155 -17.75 3.45 3.01
CA VAL A 155 -18.71 2.57 3.70
C VAL A 155 -18.11 1.17 3.77
N HIS A 156 -18.03 0.61 4.97
CA HIS A 156 -17.59 -0.76 5.17
C HIS A 156 -18.63 -1.72 4.54
N PRO A 157 -18.21 -2.61 3.62
CA PRO A 157 -19.16 -3.37 2.79
C PRO A 157 -20.03 -4.38 3.58
N LEU A 158 -19.60 -4.82 4.74
CA LEU A 158 -20.31 -5.81 5.55
C LEU A 158 -21.06 -5.20 6.74
N THR A 159 -20.50 -4.17 7.41
CA THR A 159 -21.14 -3.56 8.58
C THR A 159 -21.99 -2.35 8.22
N GLY A 160 -21.71 -1.69 7.09
CA GLY A 160 -22.37 -0.45 6.70
C GLY A 160 -21.85 0.80 7.43
N GLU A 161 -20.87 0.65 8.30
CA GLU A 161 -20.27 1.75 9.06
C GLU A 161 -19.37 2.62 8.20
N LYS A 162 -19.22 3.90 8.59
CA LYS A 162 -18.31 4.82 7.91
C LYS A 162 -16.88 4.62 8.41
N VAL A 163 -15.96 4.38 7.47
CA VAL A 163 -14.52 4.21 7.71
C VAL A 163 -13.80 5.44 7.18
N GLN A 164 -12.87 6.00 7.96
CA GLN A 164 -12.10 7.17 7.54
C GLN A 164 -11.19 6.84 6.35
N VAL A 165 -11.00 7.80 5.45
CA VAL A 165 -10.06 7.67 4.35
C VAL A 165 -8.87 8.60 4.55
N TRP A 166 -7.68 8.03 4.52
CA TRP A 166 -6.40 8.71 4.67
C TRP A 166 -5.60 8.62 3.37
N ILE A 167 -4.62 9.49 3.20
CA ILE A 167 -3.53 9.30 2.23
C ILE A 167 -2.24 9.03 2.98
N GLY A 168 -1.42 8.10 2.48
CA GLY A 168 -0.19 7.69 3.14
C GLY A 168 0.95 7.46 2.17
N ASP A 169 2.16 7.87 2.54
CA ASP A 169 3.36 7.71 1.71
C ASP A 169 3.85 6.27 1.61
N TYR A 170 3.39 5.38 2.48
CA TYR A 170 3.71 3.96 2.47
C TYR A 170 2.85 3.12 1.51
N VAL A 171 1.78 3.71 0.95
CA VAL A 171 0.97 3.08 -0.10
C VAL A 171 1.46 3.57 -1.46
N LEU A 172 1.83 2.64 -2.33
CA LEU A 172 2.37 2.93 -3.66
C LEU A 172 1.27 2.82 -4.72
N GLY A 173 1.09 3.87 -5.54
CA GLY A 173 0.05 3.90 -6.57
C GLY A 173 0.28 2.92 -7.72
N GLY A 174 1.50 2.47 -7.93
CA GLY A 174 1.87 1.47 -8.94
C GLY A 174 1.74 0.02 -8.47
N TYR A 175 1.33 -0.21 -7.21
CA TYR A 175 1.18 -1.55 -6.63
C TYR A 175 -0.28 -1.82 -6.26
N GLY A 176 -0.82 -2.94 -6.75
CA GLY A 176 -2.22 -3.31 -6.54
C GLY A 176 -3.17 -2.24 -7.08
N THR A 177 -4.12 -1.83 -6.25
CA THR A 177 -5.11 -0.79 -6.58
C THR A 177 -4.67 0.62 -6.19
N GLY A 178 -3.50 0.77 -5.58
CA GLY A 178 -3.08 2.03 -4.97
C GLY A 178 -3.93 2.43 -3.75
N ALA A 179 -4.59 1.46 -3.14
CA ALA A 179 -5.39 1.59 -1.92
C ALA A 179 -5.21 0.35 -1.04
N VAL A 180 -5.22 0.54 0.26
CA VAL A 180 -5.17 -0.55 1.24
C VAL A 180 -6.23 -0.35 2.31
N MET A 181 -6.79 -1.45 2.80
CA MET A 181 -7.53 -1.47 4.05
C MET A 181 -6.54 -1.59 5.20
N ALA A 182 -6.65 -0.75 6.19
CA ALA A 182 -5.79 -0.75 7.36
C ALA A 182 -6.45 -1.54 8.49
N VAL A 183 -5.69 -2.48 9.04
CA VAL A 183 -6.13 -3.35 10.12
C VAL A 183 -5.11 -3.26 11.27
N PRO A 184 -5.18 -2.23 12.11
CA PRO A 184 -4.17 -1.97 13.13
C PRO A 184 -3.99 -3.10 14.15
N GLY A 185 -5.03 -3.89 14.40
CA GLY A 185 -4.95 -5.05 15.31
C GLY A 185 -4.10 -6.20 14.77
N HIS A 186 -3.80 -6.23 13.44
CA HIS A 186 -3.18 -7.36 12.77
C HIS A 186 -2.05 -6.99 11.79
N ASP A 187 -1.67 -5.72 11.72
CA ASP A 187 -0.54 -5.23 10.92
C ASP A 187 0.26 -4.20 11.71
N THR A 188 1.56 -4.46 11.88
CA THR A 188 2.45 -3.61 12.71
C THR A 188 2.64 -2.21 12.15
N ARG A 189 2.58 -2.03 10.84
CA ARG A 189 2.67 -0.72 10.18
C ARG A 189 1.40 0.08 10.43
N ASP A 190 0.24 -0.56 10.24
CA ASP A 190 -1.06 0.05 10.48
C ASP A 190 -1.23 0.37 11.97
N PHE A 191 -0.77 -0.51 12.87
CA PHE A 191 -0.74 -0.27 14.30
C PHE A 191 0.05 0.99 14.68
N SER A 192 1.28 1.11 14.14
CA SER A 192 2.13 2.27 14.39
C SER A 192 1.50 3.56 13.87
N PHE A 193 0.87 3.49 12.70
CA PHE A 193 0.16 4.62 12.11
C PHE A 193 -1.09 5.01 12.90
N ALA A 194 -1.92 4.05 13.29
CA ALA A 194 -3.12 4.25 14.08
C ALA A 194 -2.79 4.87 15.44
N THR A 195 -1.82 4.31 16.16
CA THR A 195 -1.36 4.83 17.44
C THR A 195 -0.90 6.28 17.36
N LYS A 196 -0.11 6.60 16.32
CA LYS A 196 0.39 7.97 16.10
C LYS A 196 -0.72 8.98 15.83
N ASN A 197 -1.77 8.56 15.14
CA ASN A 197 -2.86 9.44 14.69
C ASN A 197 -4.13 9.34 15.57
N GLY A 198 -4.09 8.54 16.63
CA GLY A 198 -5.23 8.37 17.55
C GLY A 198 -6.44 7.69 16.91
N LEU A 199 -6.18 6.72 16.01
CA LEU A 199 -7.21 5.93 15.34
C LEU A 199 -7.53 4.68 16.15
N ASP A 200 -8.74 4.17 16.00
CA ASP A 200 -9.20 2.97 16.68
C ASP A 200 -8.39 1.72 16.24
N ILE A 201 -8.20 0.80 17.19
CA ILE A 201 -7.49 -0.46 16.98
C ILE A 201 -8.41 -1.58 17.44
N GLU A 202 -8.83 -2.42 16.49
CA GLU A 202 -9.73 -3.54 16.74
C GLU A 202 -9.02 -4.87 16.45
N VAL A 203 -9.04 -5.77 17.42
CA VAL A 203 -8.51 -7.14 17.29
C VAL A 203 -9.69 -8.05 16.98
N VAL A 204 -9.65 -8.71 15.83
CA VAL A 204 -10.76 -9.53 15.30
C VAL A 204 -10.39 -10.98 15.03
N VAL A 205 -9.10 -11.32 15.11
CA VAL A 205 -8.59 -12.69 14.98
C VAL A 205 -7.87 -13.05 16.28
N GLU A 206 -8.33 -14.10 16.95
CA GLU A 206 -7.64 -14.65 18.11
C GLU A 206 -6.50 -15.56 17.66
N GLY A 207 -5.34 -15.48 18.33
CA GLY A 207 -4.23 -16.38 18.07
C GLY A 207 -4.56 -17.79 18.53
N ALA A 208 -4.21 -18.80 17.75
CA ALA A 208 -4.24 -20.20 18.14
C ALA A 208 -3.16 -20.51 19.20
N GLY A 209 -3.24 -19.85 20.36
CA GLY A 209 -2.24 -19.92 21.43
C GLY A 209 -2.52 -18.96 22.57
N ALA A 210 -3.76 -18.56 22.78
CA ALA A 210 -4.18 -17.80 23.96
C ALA A 210 -4.13 -18.66 25.24
N GLY A 211 -2.94 -19.20 25.52
CA GLY A 211 -2.55 -19.88 26.74
C GLY A 211 -1.34 -19.14 27.33
N GLU A 212 -1.59 -18.31 28.34
CA GLU A 212 -0.67 -17.98 29.43
C GLU A 212 0.77 -17.53 29.08
N ASP A 213 1.01 -16.59 28.20
CA ASP A 213 2.14 -15.65 28.27
C ASP A 213 2.14 -14.75 27.03
N GLN A 214 1.20 -13.81 26.97
CA GLN A 214 1.27 -12.75 25.96
C GLN A 214 2.17 -11.66 26.52
N GLY A 215 3.46 -11.75 26.22
CA GLY A 215 4.34 -10.59 26.22
C GLY A 215 3.69 -9.48 25.38
N GLU A 216 3.74 -8.28 25.91
CA GLU A 216 3.13 -7.01 25.52
C GLU A 216 3.21 -6.60 24.02
N ASP A 217 2.88 -7.46 23.08
CA ASP A 217 2.73 -7.05 21.68
C ASP A 217 1.23 -6.82 21.39
N PRO A 218 0.78 -5.54 21.38
CA PRO A 218 -0.63 -5.19 21.22
C PRO A 218 -1.14 -5.46 19.79
N CYS A 219 -0.27 -5.91 18.88
CA CYS A 219 -0.59 -6.20 17.50
C CYS A 219 -0.37 -7.69 17.21
N PHE A 220 -1.45 -8.45 17.07
CA PHE A 220 -1.38 -9.86 16.71
C PHE A 220 -1.20 -10.02 15.18
N THR A 221 0.01 -10.39 14.77
CA THR A 221 0.36 -10.63 13.35
C THR A 221 0.46 -12.11 13.01
N GLY A 222 -0.17 -13.00 13.76
CA GLY A 222 -0.10 -14.45 13.57
C GLY A 222 -0.25 -14.86 12.11
N LYS A 223 0.77 -15.50 11.59
CA LYS A 223 0.73 -16.22 10.31
C LYS A 223 0.57 -17.70 10.68
N ASP A 224 -0.58 -18.27 10.39
CA ASP A 224 -0.76 -19.71 10.29
C ASP A 224 -0.26 -20.20 8.93
#